data_3ad3a51529f7e85479369f638a8f6d64
#
_entry.id   3ad3a51529f7e85479369f638a8f6d64
#
_cell.length_a   1.000
_cell.length_b   1.000
_cell.length_c   1.000
_cell.angle_alpha   90.00
_cell.angle_beta   90.00
_cell.angle_gamma   90.00
#
_symmetry.space_group_name_H-M   'P 1'
#
loop_
_entity.id
_entity.type
_entity.pdbx_description
1 polymer ?
#
loop_
_entity_poly.entity_id
_entity_poly.type
_entity_poly.pdbx_seq_one_letter_code
_entity_poly.pdbx_strand_id
1 'polypeptide(L)'
;MSRNRLLFIVALAVAGGTFVTLRLRSPTTSLPEKPAPPPPRVERPKPMLQSEAEGHYVPGYEFTVNGYRFAGFSLRPEALVAFASATAGAKDQESCSEARITAATVHLRCDFPREGTVTIDGSFLTRLATSRLDAAVLSAVVTVRNGNGDVLYNARDAFVWHQAQ
;
A
#
# COMPACT_ATOMS: atom_id res chain seq x y z
N MET A 1 -46.03 -1.48 19.92
CA MET A 1 -46.76 -2.61 20.53
C MET A 1 -45.80 -3.77 20.69
N SER A 2 -45.71 -4.21 21.90
CA SER A 2 -45.44 -5.47 22.59
C SER A 2 -43.95 -5.89 22.57
N ARG A 3 -43.15 -5.64 23.60
CA ARG A 3 -43.08 -6.21 24.96
C ARG A 3 -43.07 -7.74 24.92
N ASN A 4 -41.90 -8.35 25.13
CA ASN A 4 -41.81 -9.42 26.12
C ASN A 4 -40.40 -9.57 26.69
N ARG A 5 -40.39 -9.39 28.01
CA ARG A 5 -39.28 -9.71 28.95
C ARG A 5 -39.33 -11.22 29.21
N LEU A 6 -38.22 -11.83 29.39
CA LEU A 6 -38.10 -12.99 30.28
C LEU A 6 -36.72 -13.07 30.93
N LEU A 7 -36.73 -12.73 32.20
CA LEU A 7 -35.70 -12.99 33.21
C LEU A 7 -35.69 -14.49 33.48
N PHE A 8 -34.51 -15.09 33.51
CA PHE A 8 -34.27 -16.33 34.28
C PHE A 8 -33.07 -16.14 35.18
N ILE A 9 -33.36 -15.98 36.45
CA ILE A 9 -32.45 -16.09 37.60
C ILE A 9 -32.47 -17.57 37.98
N VAL A 10 -31.32 -18.23 38.02
CA VAL A 10 -31.14 -19.48 38.77
C VAL A 10 -29.93 -19.32 39.65
N ALA A 11 -30.21 -19.13 40.90
CA ALA A 11 -29.24 -19.25 42.01
C ALA A 11 -29.12 -20.74 42.39
N LEU A 12 -27.92 -21.23 42.45
CA LEU A 12 -27.63 -22.50 43.13
C LEU A 12 -26.40 -22.33 44.02
N ALA A 13 -26.69 -22.22 45.33
CA ALA A 13 -25.71 -22.29 46.37
C ALA A 13 -25.47 -23.78 46.69
N VAL A 14 -24.23 -24.21 46.73
CA VAL A 14 -23.83 -25.44 47.45
C VAL A 14 -22.63 -25.11 48.28
N ALA A 15 -22.87 -25.26 49.59
CA ALA A 15 -21.89 -25.18 50.66
C ALA A 15 -21.05 -26.46 50.73
N GLY A 16 -19.83 -26.33 51.24
CA GLY A 16 -19.20 -27.46 51.91
C GLY A 16 -17.71 -27.65 51.58
N GLY A 17 -16.87 -27.47 52.57
CA GLY A 17 -15.59 -28.14 52.59
C GLY A 17 -14.38 -27.29 52.92
N THR A 18 -14.25 -26.86 54.15
CA THR A 18 -13.01 -26.37 54.73
C THR A 18 -11.95 -27.47 54.79
N PHE A 19 -10.87 -27.31 54.01
CA PHE A 19 -9.61 -27.97 54.31
C PHE A 19 -8.52 -26.92 54.44
N VAL A 20 -8.23 -26.57 55.70
CA VAL A 20 -7.07 -25.74 56.09
C VAL A 20 -5.84 -26.64 56.10
N THR A 21 -5.06 -26.64 55.06
CA THR A 21 -3.69 -27.15 55.13
C THR A 21 -2.76 -25.95 55.27
N LEU A 22 -2.35 -25.70 56.52
CA LEU A 22 -1.24 -24.80 56.83
C LEU A 22 0.04 -25.39 56.25
N ARG A 23 0.42 -24.95 55.07
CA ARG A 23 1.80 -25.10 54.59
C ARG A 23 2.58 -23.87 55.00
N LEU A 24 3.45 -24.07 55.97
CA LEU A 24 4.54 -23.15 56.28
C LEU A 24 5.40 -22.97 55.03
N ARG A 25 5.14 -21.91 54.30
CA ARG A 25 6.02 -21.47 53.20
C ARG A 25 7.10 -20.59 53.82
N SER A 26 8.33 -21.09 53.82
CA SER A 26 9.51 -20.28 54.08
C SER A 26 9.53 -19.08 53.11
N PRO A 27 9.77 -17.87 53.57
CA PRO A 27 9.94 -16.73 52.65
C PRO A 27 11.30 -16.89 52.00
N THR A 28 11.29 -17.43 50.78
CA THR A 28 12.45 -17.29 49.87
C THR A 28 12.46 -15.85 49.42
N THR A 29 13.31 -15.05 50.06
CA THR A 29 13.62 -13.68 49.61
C THR A 29 14.33 -13.79 48.27
N SER A 30 13.55 -13.83 47.20
CA SER A 30 14.09 -13.61 45.84
C SER A 30 14.45 -12.14 45.74
N LEU A 31 15.75 -11.86 45.63
CA LEU A 31 16.23 -10.55 45.19
C LEU A 31 15.48 -10.17 43.89
N PRO A 32 15.06 -8.92 43.72
CA PRO A 32 14.45 -8.48 42.48
C PRO A 32 15.47 -8.61 41.35
N GLU A 33 15.26 -9.59 40.53
CA GLU A 33 16.04 -9.78 39.27
C GLU A 33 15.85 -8.53 38.44
N LYS A 34 16.94 -7.79 38.22
CA LYS A 34 16.96 -6.59 37.36
C LYS A 34 16.47 -7.01 35.98
N PRO A 35 15.44 -6.37 35.46
CA PRO A 35 14.95 -6.71 34.11
C PRO A 35 16.11 -6.69 33.10
N ALA A 36 16.28 -7.77 32.38
CA ALA A 36 17.29 -7.82 31.33
C ALA A 36 17.00 -6.69 30.30
N PRO A 37 18.02 -5.97 29.84
CA PRO A 37 17.82 -4.95 28.84
C PRO A 37 17.15 -5.57 27.60
N PRO A 38 16.16 -4.89 27.01
CA PRO A 38 15.50 -5.40 25.80
C PRO A 38 16.56 -5.66 24.73
N PRO A 39 16.42 -6.74 23.96
CA PRO A 39 17.37 -7.04 22.90
C PRO A 39 17.45 -5.84 21.93
N PRO A 40 18.64 -5.51 21.41
CA PRO A 40 18.81 -4.40 20.48
C PRO A 40 17.83 -4.58 19.33
N ARG A 41 17.00 -3.57 19.10
CA ARG A 41 16.05 -3.54 17.99
C ARG A 41 16.86 -3.54 16.72
N VAL A 42 16.95 -4.68 16.06
CA VAL A 42 17.58 -4.77 14.73
C VAL A 42 16.71 -3.92 13.80
N GLU A 43 17.15 -2.71 13.50
CA GLU A 43 16.52 -1.88 12.48
C GLU A 43 16.65 -2.64 11.16
N ARG A 44 15.52 -3.13 10.67
CA ARG A 44 15.48 -3.72 9.31
C ARG A 44 15.88 -2.61 8.35
N PRO A 45 16.87 -2.85 7.46
CA PRO A 45 17.23 -1.87 6.45
C PRO A 45 15.97 -1.40 5.75
N LYS A 46 15.76 -0.08 5.66
CA LYS A 46 14.65 0.48 4.88
C LYS A 46 14.83 -0.03 3.46
N PRO A 47 13.84 -0.75 2.91
CA PRO A 47 13.97 -1.26 1.56
C PRO A 47 14.13 -0.05 0.62
N MET A 48 15.23 0.05 -0.07
CA MET A 48 15.48 1.07 -1.10
C MET A 48 14.94 0.57 -2.43
N LEU A 49 14.39 1.47 -3.24
CA LEU A 49 14.05 1.15 -4.62
C LEU A 49 15.33 0.68 -5.32
N GLN A 50 15.26 -0.48 -5.96
CA GLN A 50 16.42 -1.03 -6.68
C GLN A 50 16.83 -0.08 -7.81
N SER A 51 18.15 0.12 -7.96
CA SER A 51 18.71 0.90 -9.08
C SER A 51 18.32 0.34 -10.45
N GLU A 52 17.94 -0.94 -10.49
CA GLU A 52 17.56 -1.69 -11.69
C GLU A 52 16.07 -1.60 -12.02
N ALA A 53 15.28 -0.76 -11.33
CA ALA A 53 13.86 -0.55 -11.64
C ALA A 53 13.65 0.28 -12.92
N GLU A 54 14.53 0.13 -13.91
CA GLU A 54 14.39 0.69 -15.24
C GLU A 54 13.37 -0.14 -16.03
N GLY A 55 12.37 0.54 -16.60
CA GLY A 55 11.32 -0.10 -17.35
C GLY A 55 10.00 0.64 -17.29
N HIS A 56 8.96 -0.03 -17.75
CA HIS A 56 7.62 0.54 -17.85
C HIS A 56 6.65 -0.21 -16.97
N TYR A 57 5.82 0.53 -16.24
CA TYR A 57 4.68 0.05 -15.48
C TYR A 57 3.43 0.23 -16.34
N VAL A 58 2.88 -0.86 -16.83
CA VAL A 58 1.72 -0.89 -17.71
C VAL A 58 0.47 -1.24 -16.90
N PRO A 59 -0.65 -0.50 -17.07
CA PRO A 59 -1.89 -0.77 -16.36
C PRO A 59 -2.50 -2.11 -16.79
N GLY A 60 -3.14 -2.79 -15.85
CA GLY A 60 -3.90 -4.01 -16.14
C GLY A 60 -5.18 -3.77 -16.91
N TYR A 61 -5.75 -2.56 -16.78
CA TYR A 61 -6.93 -2.13 -17.53
C TYR A 61 -6.64 -0.89 -18.36
N GLU A 62 -6.96 -0.98 -19.65
CA GLU A 62 -6.83 0.16 -20.54
C GLU A 62 -7.92 1.19 -20.28
N PHE A 63 -7.53 2.47 -20.22
CA PHE A 63 -8.48 3.57 -20.17
C PHE A 63 -8.03 4.72 -21.09
N THR A 64 -8.99 5.53 -21.49
CA THR A 64 -8.78 6.65 -22.41
C THR A 64 -9.34 7.93 -21.80
N VAL A 65 -8.59 9.01 -21.90
CA VAL A 65 -8.99 10.37 -21.49
C VAL A 65 -8.77 11.30 -22.68
N ASN A 66 -9.79 12.06 -23.07
CA ASN A 66 -9.73 13.02 -24.18
C ASN A 66 -9.21 12.44 -25.51
N GLY A 67 -9.48 11.15 -25.77
CA GLY A 67 -9.00 10.46 -26.98
C GLY A 67 -7.55 9.94 -26.89
N TYR A 68 -6.91 10.05 -25.74
CA TYR A 68 -5.59 9.51 -25.45
C TYR A 68 -5.67 8.33 -24.51
N ARG A 69 -5.10 7.21 -24.90
CA ARG A 69 -5.01 6.01 -24.08
C ARG A 69 -3.83 6.12 -23.14
N PHE A 70 -4.04 5.89 -21.87
CA PHE A 70 -2.96 5.81 -20.91
C PHE A 70 -2.07 4.59 -21.21
N ALA A 71 -0.80 4.84 -21.48
CA ALA A 71 0.16 3.80 -21.88
C ALA A 71 1.00 3.28 -20.68
N GLY A 72 0.94 3.98 -19.54
CA GLY A 72 1.70 3.62 -18.34
C GLY A 72 2.70 4.69 -17.95
N PHE A 73 3.66 4.30 -17.13
CA PHE A 73 4.68 5.22 -16.62
C PHE A 73 6.01 4.49 -16.39
N SER A 74 7.10 5.26 -16.26
CA SER A 74 8.41 4.80 -15.81
C SER A 74 8.80 5.52 -14.51
N LEU A 75 9.68 4.90 -13.73
CA LEU A 75 10.21 5.48 -12.49
C LEU A 75 11.71 5.78 -12.59
N ARG A 76 12.40 5.10 -13.50
CA ARG A 76 13.84 5.21 -13.73
C ARG A 76 14.15 5.13 -15.22
N PRO A 77 15.17 5.82 -15.71
CA PRO A 77 16.03 6.79 -15.00
C PRO A 77 15.29 8.06 -14.58
N GLU A 78 14.17 8.36 -15.22
CA GLU A 78 13.32 9.53 -14.97
C GLU A 78 11.87 9.10 -14.77
N ALA A 79 11.16 9.81 -13.90
CA ALA A 79 9.74 9.60 -13.70
C ALA A 79 8.96 10.23 -14.86
N LEU A 80 8.42 9.38 -15.73
CA LEU A 80 7.68 9.78 -16.93
C LEU A 80 6.32 9.11 -16.94
N VAL A 81 5.31 9.81 -17.42
CA VAL A 81 3.99 9.26 -17.74
C VAL A 81 3.77 9.33 -19.23
N ALA A 82 3.15 8.32 -19.82
CA ALA A 82 2.93 8.23 -21.24
C ALA A 82 1.45 8.00 -21.59
N PHE A 83 0.99 8.74 -22.60
CA PHE A 83 -0.26 8.50 -23.31
C PHE A 83 0.01 8.17 -24.77
N ALA A 84 -0.87 7.42 -25.37
CA ALA A 84 -0.84 7.10 -26.80
C ALA A 84 -2.11 7.66 -27.46
N SER A 85 -1.96 8.37 -28.56
CA SER A 85 -3.11 8.79 -29.36
C SER A 85 -3.85 7.57 -29.88
N ALA A 86 -5.15 7.51 -29.69
CA ALA A 86 -5.99 6.41 -30.18
C ALA A 86 -6.02 6.32 -31.70
N THR A 87 -5.77 7.43 -32.41
CA THR A 87 -5.90 7.53 -33.88
C THR A 87 -4.59 7.63 -34.64
N ALA A 88 -3.54 8.21 -34.01
CA ALA A 88 -2.30 8.55 -34.74
C ALA A 88 -1.09 7.71 -34.34
N GLY A 89 -1.22 6.83 -33.36
CA GLY A 89 -0.09 6.04 -32.83
C GLY A 89 1.03 6.87 -32.18
N ALA A 90 0.88 8.20 -32.17
CA ALA A 90 1.83 9.10 -31.53
C ALA A 90 1.77 8.89 -29.99
N LYS A 91 2.93 8.78 -29.37
CA LYS A 91 3.06 8.76 -27.91
C LYS A 91 3.31 10.17 -27.44
N ASP A 92 2.52 10.61 -26.46
CA ASP A 92 2.75 11.82 -25.68
C ASP A 92 3.35 11.39 -24.34
N GLN A 93 4.51 11.92 -24.00
CA GLN A 93 5.25 11.51 -22.82
C GLN A 93 5.79 12.74 -22.14
N GLU A 94 5.45 12.88 -20.84
CA GLU A 94 5.84 14.03 -20.05
C GLU A 94 6.58 13.59 -18.79
N SER A 95 7.58 14.39 -18.42
CA SER A 95 8.29 14.29 -17.15
C SER A 95 7.40 14.77 -16.03
N CYS A 96 7.45 14.04 -14.91
CA CYS A 96 6.67 14.40 -13.75
C CYS A 96 7.28 15.57 -13.00
N SER A 97 6.47 16.60 -12.73
CA SER A 97 6.86 17.77 -11.94
C SER A 97 7.10 17.42 -10.46
N GLU A 98 6.48 16.35 -9.97
CA GLU A 98 6.69 15.81 -8.65
C GLU A 98 6.80 14.29 -8.70
N ALA A 99 7.88 13.74 -8.11
CA ALA A 99 8.10 12.31 -7.99
C ALA A 99 8.67 11.97 -6.61
N ARG A 100 7.88 11.26 -5.80
CA ARG A 100 8.31 10.72 -4.50
C ARG A 100 8.24 9.22 -4.56
N ILE A 101 9.40 8.60 -4.68
CA ILE A 101 9.52 7.16 -4.88
C ILE A 101 10.31 6.57 -3.72
N THR A 102 9.71 5.61 -3.06
CA THR A 102 10.34 4.81 -2.00
C THR A 102 10.31 3.34 -2.41
N ALA A 103 10.91 2.48 -1.62
CA ALA A 103 10.79 1.03 -1.86
C ALA A 103 9.37 0.47 -1.59
N ALA A 104 8.49 1.24 -0.97
CA ALA A 104 7.15 0.82 -0.61
C ALA A 104 6.06 1.57 -1.38
N THR A 105 6.32 2.82 -1.76
CA THR A 105 5.30 3.72 -2.30
C THR A 105 5.80 4.54 -3.47
N VAL A 106 4.87 4.90 -4.33
CA VAL A 106 5.07 5.79 -5.48
C VAL A 106 4.03 6.90 -5.40
N HIS A 107 4.49 8.14 -5.53
CA HIS A 107 3.65 9.31 -5.77
C HIS A 107 4.24 10.08 -6.95
N LEU A 108 3.47 10.27 -8.00
CA LEU A 108 3.85 11.04 -9.17
C LEU A 108 2.78 12.09 -9.45
N ARG A 109 3.24 13.27 -9.90
CA ARG A 109 2.39 14.29 -10.49
C ARG A 109 3.03 14.80 -11.78
N CYS A 110 2.30 14.71 -12.87
CA CYS A 110 2.77 15.08 -14.18
C CYS A 110 1.70 15.94 -14.87
N ASP A 111 2.11 17.02 -15.51
CA ASP A 111 1.21 17.97 -16.11
C ASP A 111 1.32 17.90 -17.65
N PHE A 112 0.23 17.54 -18.29
CA PHE A 112 0.11 17.39 -19.73
C PHE A 112 -0.65 18.58 -20.33
N PRO A 113 -0.23 19.06 -21.49
CA PRO A 113 -0.91 20.19 -22.17
C PRO A 113 -2.35 19.90 -22.60
N ARG A 114 -2.67 18.62 -22.89
CA ARG A 114 -3.96 18.19 -23.45
C ARG A 114 -4.79 17.36 -22.49
N GLU A 115 -4.16 16.44 -21.80
CA GLU A 115 -4.82 15.50 -20.89
C GLU A 115 -5.07 16.13 -19.51
N GLY A 116 -4.27 17.14 -19.14
CA GLY A 116 -4.33 17.82 -17.87
C GLY A 116 -3.34 17.26 -16.85
N THR A 117 -3.64 17.36 -15.57
CA THR A 117 -2.77 16.86 -14.49
C THR A 117 -3.07 15.41 -14.19
N VAL A 118 -2.05 14.57 -14.25
CA VAL A 118 -2.08 13.16 -13.87
C VAL A 118 -1.40 12.98 -12.52
N THR A 119 -2.09 12.35 -11.59
CA THR A 119 -1.53 11.96 -10.29
C THR A 119 -1.59 10.45 -10.14
N ILE A 120 -0.51 9.84 -9.71
CA ILE A 120 -0.41 8.39 -9.48
C ILE A 120 0.03 8.18 -8.04
N ASP A 121 -0.84 7.57 -7.24
CA ASP A 121 -0.60 7.25 -5.84
C ASP A 121 -0.66 5.73 -5.64
N GLY A 122 0.47 5.11 -5.36
CA GLY A 122 0.56 3.66 -5.32
C GLY A 122 1.48 3.09 -4.26
N SER A 123 1.36 1.77 -4.11
CA SER A 123 2.22 0.95 -3.27
C SER A 123 2.67 -0.31 -4.00
N PHE A 124 3.94 -0.69 -3.80
CA PHE A 124 4.46 -1.93 -4.34
C PHE A 124 3.82 -3.12 -3.65
N LEU A 125 3.37 -4.09 -4.45
CA LEU A 125 2.78 -5.34 -3.99
C LEU A 125 3.84 -6.38 -3.66
N THR A 126 5.02 -6.23 -4.26
CA THR A 126 6.16 -7.12 -4.12
C THR A 126 7.31 -6.41 -3.41
N ARG A 127 8.27 -7.18 -2.88
CA ARG A 127 9.50 -6.62 -2.30
C ARG A 127 10.43 -6.01 -3.36
N LEU A 128 10.24 -6.42 -4.60
CA LEU A 128 10.99 -5.96 -5.75
C LEU A 128 10.08 -5.04 -6.55
N ALA A 129 10.55 -3.87 -6.88
CA ALA A 129 9.81 -2.95 -7.76
C ALA A 129 9.66 -3.50 -9.18
N THR A 130 10.43 -4.53 -9.51
CA THR A 130 10.46 -5.18 -10.81
C THR A 130 10.28 -6.67 -10.64
N SER A 131 9.34 -7.26 -11.34
CA SER A 131 9.18 -8.72 -11.42
C SER A 131 8.51 -9.07 -12.73
N ARG A 132 9.07 -10.05 -13.42
CA ARG A 132 8.46 -10.65 -14.61
C ARG A 132 7.59 -11.85 -14.26
N LEU A 133 7.69 -12.34 -13.04
CA LEU A 133 6.99 -13.54 -12.56
C LEU A 133 5.64 -13.19 -11.94
N ASP A 134 5.51 -11.98 -11.41
CA ASP A 134 4.29 -11.53 -10.76
C ASP A 134 3.34 -10.89 -11.78
N ALA A 135 2.06 -11.20 -11.65
CA ALA A 135 1.01 -10.63 -12.50
C ALA A 135 0.88 -9.11 -12.34
N ALA A 136 1.24 -8.59 -11.16
CA ALA A 136 1.32 -7.16 -10.88
C ALA A 136 2.39 -6.90 -9.81
N VAL A 137 3.12 -5.80 -9.94
CA VAL A 137 4.15 -5.37 -8.99
C VAL A 137 3.75 -4.14 -8.19
N LEU A 138 2.79 -3.37 -8.68
CA LEU A 138 2.33 -2.12 -8.07
C LEU A 138 0.80 -2.05 -8.16
N SER A 139 0.16 -1.56 -7.09
CA SER A 139 -1.24 -1.12 -7.11
C SER A 139 -1.27 0.38 -6.89
N ALA A 140 -1.93 1.12 -7.78
CA ALA A 140 -2.00 2.57 -7.67
C ALA A 140 -3.38 3.11 -8.04
N VAL A 141 -3.72 4.25 -7.47
CA VAL A 141 -4.84 5.09 -7.91
C VAL A 141 -4.29 6.07 -8.93
N VAL A 142 -4.85 6.06 -10.12
CA VAL A 142 -4.58 7.05 -11.16
C VAL A 142 -5.72 8.06 -11.17
N THR A 143 -5.39 9.34 -11.01
CA THR A 143 -6.34 10.44 -11.09
C THR A 143 -5.92 11.36 -12.23
N VAL A 144 -6.83 11.64 -13.16
CA VAL A 144 -6.62 12.62 -14.22
C VAL A 144 -7.60 13.77 -14.02
N ARG A 145 -7.08 15.00 -14.01
CA ARG A 145 -7.86 16.23 -13.88
C ARG A 145 -7.63 17.13 -15.08
N ASN A 146 -8.69 17.77 -15.57
CA ASN A 146 -8.55 18.78 -16.61
C ASN A 146 -7.92 20.08 -16.04
N GLY A 147 -7.67 21.06 -16.93
CA GLY A 147 -7.13 22.37 -16.55
C GLY A 147 -8.00 23.18 -15.58
N ASN A 148 -9.29 22.84 -15.45
CA ASN A 148 -10.22 23.47 -14.49
C ASN A 148 -10.23 22.74 -13.14
N GLY A 149 -9.53 21.61 -13.00
CA GLY A 149 -9.48 20.80 -11.80
C GLY A 149 -10.56 19.73 -11.71
N ASP A 150 -11.44 19.59 -12.72
CA ASP A 150 -12.47 18.55 -12.74
C ASP A 150 -11.81 17.18 -12.95
N VAL A 151 -12.32 16.16 -12.24
CA VAL A 151 -11.84 14.80 -12.36
C VAL A 151 -12.40 14.16 -13.64
N LEU A 152 -11.53 13.86 -14.57
CA LEU A 152 -11.85 13.13 -15.80
C LEU A 152 -11.77 11.62 -15.63
N TYR A 153 -10.85 11.17 -14.78
CA TYR A 153 -10.64 9.76 -14.45
C TYR A 153 -10.16 9.62 -13.01
N ASN A 154 -10.66 8.61 -12.31
CA ASN A 154 -10.15 8.21 -11.00
C ASN A 154 -10.45 6.74 -10.79
N ALA A 155 -9.43 5.91 -10.81
CA ALA A 155 -9.58 4.48 -10.53
C ALA A 155 -8.29 3.90 -9.93
N ARG A 156 -8.45 2.81 -9.21
CA ARG A 156 -7.35 1.97 -8.75
C ARG A 156 -7.09 0.88 -9.78
N ASP A 157 -5.82 0.71 -10.12
CA ASP A 157 -5.37 -0.33 -11.03
C ASP A 157 -4.13 -1.06 -10.48
N ALA A 158 -3.88 -2.22 -11.06
CA ALA A 158 -2.70 -3.03 -10.84
C ALA A 158 -1.76 -2.89 -12.04
N PHE A 159 -0.46 -2.69 -11.77
CA PHE A 159 0.52 -2.44 -12.81
C PHE A 159 1.51 -3.59 -12.93
N VAL A 160 1.72 -4.01 -14.16
CA VAL A 160 2.73 -5.00 -14.54
C VAL A 160 3.99 -4.27 -14.98
N TRP A 161 5.14 -4.77 -14.56
CA TRP A 161 6.43 -4.22 -14.97
C TRP A 161 6.97 -4.89 -16.23
N HIS A 162 7.43 -4.09 -17.17
CA HIS A 162 8.14 -4.51 -18.37
C HIS A 162 9.52 -3.83 -18.42
N GLN A 163 10.55 -4.60 -18.71
CA GLN A 163 11.91 -4.07 -18.89
C GLN A 163 11.95 -3.08 -20.07
N ALA A 164 12.72 -2.01 -19.93
CA ALA A 164 13.05 -1.14 -21.05
C ALA A 164 13.74 -1.96 -22.16
N GLN A 165 13.31 -1.75 -23.38
CA GLN A 165 13.91 -2.36 -24.57
C GLN A 165 15.04 -1.50 -25.08
#